data_a0b4155c61723529b4397da9ab13d43d
#
_entry.id   a0b4155c61723529b4397da9ab13d43d
#
_cell.length_a   1.000
_cell.length_b   1.000
_cell.length_c   1.000
_cell.angle_alpha   90.00
_cell.angle_beta   90.00
_cell.angle_gamma   90.00
#
_symmetry.space_group_name_H-M   'P 1'
#
loop_
_entity.id
_entity.type
_entity.pdbx_description
1 polymer ?
#
loop_
_entity_poly.entity_id
_entity_poly.type
_entity_poly.pdbx_seq_one_letter_code
_entity_poly.pdbx_strand_id
1 'polypeptide(L)'
;ESVINKHKRLTKILAIPYFGRIDFLEKKENSKVMPIYIGIHTFYDPESRATLIHDWRAPVSSMFYDHELGEAGYRSPSGEIKGEISLKRQYRIRGGKMEFMIESALTVHDDILQKELSSNADDKMKNIVATIQREQNQIIRNEDIRTLIIQGVAGSGKTSIALHRIAYLLYTFRDSISSKDILIVSPNKVFSDYISNVLPELGEETVPETSMEQILSGVLEHKYKYQTYFGLVNELLEKPSSSLIDRIAYKASFGFISELDKFILH
;
A
#
# COMPACT_ATOMS: atom_id res chain seq x y z
N GLU A 1 18.83 -3.51 -14.00
CA GLU A 1 17.73 -4.50 -13.83
C GLU A 1 18.17 -5.84 -14.44
N SER A 2 18.06 -6.94 -13.66
CA SER A 2 18.43 -8.27 -14.19
C SER A 2 17.46 -8.67 -15.31
N VAL A 3 17.93 -9.45 -16.29
CA VAL A 3 17.11 -9.96 -17.40
C VAL A 3 15.86 -10.70 -16.88
N ILE A 4 16.01 -11.44 -15.78
CA ILE A 4 14.93 -12.18 -15.13
C ILE A 4 13.85 -11.23 -14.59
N ASN A 5 14.24 -10.13 -13.93
CA ASN A 5 13.30 -9.15 -13.39
C ASN A 5 12.58 -8.40 -14.51
N LYS A 6 13.30 -8.06 -15.57
CA LYS A 6 12.68 -7.46 -16.77
C LYS A 6 11.65 -8.39 -17.41
N HIS A 7 11.98 -9.67 -17.56
CA HIS A 7 11.03 -10.67 -18.10
C HIS A 7 9.80 -10.81 -17.23
N LYS A 8 9.95 -10.96 -15.92
CA LYS A 8 8.82 -11.05 -14.96
C LYS A 8 7.92 -9.82 -15.05
N ARG A 9 8.50 -8.61 -15.13
CA ARG A 9 7.76 -7.36 -15.26
C ARG A 9 6.96 -7.31 -16.57
N LEU A 10 7.59 -7.64 -17.68
CA LEU A 10 6.92 -7.67 -18.99
C LEU A 10 5.77 -8.68 -19.03
N THR A 11 5.94 -9.86 -18.43
CA THR A 11 4.88 -10.86 -18.32
C THR A 11 3.67 -10.33 -17.54
N LYS A 12 3.91 -9.60 -16.45
CA LYS A 12 2.84 -8.94 -15.68
C LYS A 12 2.13 -7.85 -16.51
N ILE A 13 2.88 -7.03 -17.23
CA ILE A 13 2.33 -5.98 -18.11
C ILE A 13 1.47 -6.61 -19.21
N LEU A 14 1.91 -7.72 -19.81
CA LEU A 14 1.10 -8.43 -20.83
C LEU A 14 -0.22 -8.96 -20.27
N ALA A 15 -0.22 -9.42 -19.03
CA ALA A 15 -1.44 -9.93 -18.39
C ALA A 15 -2.42 -8.81 -17.98
N ILE A 16 -1.89 -7.73 -17.40
CA ILE A 16 -2.67 -6.56 -16.91
C ILE A 16 -1.87 -5.29 -17.24
N PRO A 17 -1.99 -4.76 -18.47
CA PRO A 17 -1.17 -3.64 -18.89
C PRO A 17 -1.48 -2.34 -18.13
N TYR A 18 -2.77 -2.04 -17.97
CA TYR A 18 -3.25 -0.86 -17.26
C TYR A 18 -4.63 -1.12 -16.67
N PHE A 19 -5.01 -0.33 -15.70
CA PHE A 19 -6.32 -0.38 -15.06
C PHE A 19 -7.05 0.97 -15.11
N GLY A 20 -6.34 2.05 -15.45
CA GLY A 20 -6.89 3.40 -15.53
C GLY A 20 -6.44 4.14 -16.78
N ARG A 21 -7.25 5.09 -17.24
CA ARG A 21 -6.91 6.10 -18.24
C ARG A 21 -7.56 7.41 -17.87
N ILE A 22 -6.80 8.48 -18.01
CA ILE A 22 -7.31 9.85 -18.06
C ILE A 22 -6.85 10.52 -19.37
N ASP A 23 -7.70 11.36 -19.94
CA ASP A 23 -7.32 12.24 -21.03
C ASP A 23 -7.13 13.64 -20.43
N PHE A 24 -5.88 14.10 -20.41
CA PHE A 24 -5.47 15.34 -19.74
C PHE A 24 -5.04 16.39 -20.76
N LEU A 25 -5.55 17.59 -20.60
CA LEU A 25 -5.15 18.79 -21.35
C LEU A 25 -4.41 19.73 -20.41
N GLU A 26 -3.11 19.83 -20.55
CA GLU A 26 -2.30 20.81 -19.78
C GLU A 26 -2.70 22.24 -20.13
N LYS A 27 -2.80 23.12 -19.14
CA LYS A 27 -3.13 24.53 -19.30
C LYS A 27 -1.91 25.34 -19.78
N LYS A 28 -1.51 25.08 -21.03
CA LYS A 28 -0.35 25.66 -21.69
C LYS A 28 -0.69 25.92 -23.16
N GLU A 29 -0.08 26.97 -23.76
CA GLU A 29 -0.28 27.27 -25.17
C GLU A 29 0.04 26.10 -26.09
N ASN A 30 -0.83 25.82 -27.06
CA ASN A 30 -0.71 24.75 -28.05
C ASN A 30 -0.68 23.32 -27.44
N SER A 31 -1.16 23.14 -26.22
CA SER A 31 -1.29 21.79 -25.62
C SER A 31 -2.32 20.95 -26.36
N LYS A 32 -2.03 19.67 -26.47
CA LYS A 32 -2.95 18.66 -27.00
C LYS A 32 -3.42 17.77 -25.88
N VAL A 33 -4.63 17.22 -26.01
CA VAL A 33 -5.13 16.20 -25.10
C VAL A 33 -4.19 15.00 -25.12
N MET A 34 -3.67 14.63 -23.97
CA MET A 34 -2.77 13.47 -23.81
C MET A 34 -3.50 12.35 -23.10
N PRO A 35 -3.65 11.16 -23.72
CA PRO A 35 -4.11 9.98 -23.02
C PRO A 35 -3.02 9.46 -22.09
N ILE A 36 -3.32 9.34 -20.81
CA ILE A 36 -2.42 8.85 -19.77
C ILE A 36 -2.97 7.52 -19.28
N TYR A 37 -2.31 6.43 -19.62
CA TYR A 37 -2.66 5.09 -19.13
C TYR A 37 -1.90 4.79 -17.85
N ILE A 38 -2.58 4.19 -16.87
CA ILE A 38 -2.07 3.96 -15.53
C ILE A 38 -2.11 2.47 -15.24
N GLY A 39 -0.97 1.92 -14.87
CA GLY A 39 -0.78 0.50 -14.55
C GLY A 39 0.08 0.30 -13.30
N ILE A 40 0.35 -0.97 -12.97
CA ILE A 40 1.21 -1.33 -11.84
C ILE A 40 2.68 -1.06 -12.16
N HIS A 41 3.05 -1.10 -13.44
CA HIS A 41 4.42 -0.88 -13.90
C HIS A 41 4.46 0.13 -15.04
N THR A 42 5.51 0.94 -15.07
CA THR A 42 5.80 1.79 -16.23
C THR A 42 6.15 0.95 -17.44
N PHE A 43 5.57 1.28 -18.59
CA PHE A 43 6.02 0.77 -19.88
C PHE A 43 6.47 1.91 -20.76
N TYR A 44 7.77 1.91 -21.06
CA TYR A 44 8.42 2.85 -21.98
C TYR A 44 8.66 2.13 -23.31
N ASP A 45 8.20 2.73 -24.39
CA ASP A 45 8.42 2.27 -25.75
C ASP A 45 9.68 2.93 -26.32
N PRO A 46 10.76 2.16 -26.59
CA PRO A 46 11.99 2.70 -27.12
C PRO A 46 11.87 3.18 -28.59
N GLU A 47 10.91 2.67 -29.35
CA GLU A 47 10.71 3.07 -30.76
C GLU A 47 10.08 4.45 -30.85
N SER A 48 8.98 4.67 -30.17
CA SER A 48 8.30 5.98 -30.10
C SER A 48 8.96 6.95 -29.12
N ARG A 49 9.88 6.47 -28.27
CA ARG A 49 10.50 7.22 -27.16
C ARG A 49 9.47 7.82 -26.20
N ALA A 50 8.37 7.14 -26.00
CA ALA A 50 7.27 7.58 -25.17
C ALA A 50 6.98 6.62 -24.02
N THR A 51 6.51 7.16 -22.90
CA THR A 51 5.93 6.36 -21.83
C THR A 51 4.48 6.08 -22.19
N LEU A 52 4.17 4.83 -22.53
CA LEU A 52 2.83 4.42 -22.92
C LEU A 52 1.96 4.07 -21.71
N ILE A 53 2.57 3.57 -20.62
CA ILE A 53 1.87 3.26 -19.38
C ILE A 53 2.67 3.86 -18.24
N HIS A 54 2.01 4.65 -17.42
CA HIS A 54 2.58 5.24 -16.20
C HIS A 54 2.33 4.35 -15.01
N ASP A 55 3.34 4.20 -14.17
CA ASP A 55 3.18 3.54 -12.87
C ASP A 55 2.17 4.30 -12.00
N TRP A 56 1.33 3.59 -11.28
CA TRP A 56 0.30 4.19 -10.42
C TRP A 56 0.89 5.12 -9.34
N ARG A 57 2.14 4.90 -8.95
CA ARG A 57 2.89 5.70 -7.97
C ARG A 57 3.47 6.98 -8.56
N ALA A 58 3.61 7.05 -9.87
CA ALA A 58 4.15 8.24 -10.53
C ALA A 58 3.33 9.49 -10.21
N PRO A 59 3.97 10.68 -10.14
CA PRO A 59 3.26 11.93 -9.83
C PRO A 59 2.05 12.20 -10.73
N VAL A 60 2.17 11.99 -12.04
CA VAL A 60 1.10 12.19 -13.01
C VAL A 60 -0.11 11.28 -12.75
N SER A 61 0.12 10.09 -12.21
CA SER A 61 -0.93 9.12 -11.90
C SER A 61 -1.78 9.51 -10.69
N SER A 62 -1.32 10.47 -9.85
CA SER A 62 -2.13 10.96 -8.72
C SER A 62 -3.44 11.57 -9.19
N MET A 63 -3.46 12.19 -10.38
CA MET A 63 -4.66 12.79 -10.93
C MET A 63 -5.83 11.80 -11.08
N PHE A 64 -5.54 10.53 -11.37
CA PHE A 64 -6.56 9.50 -11.47
C PHE A 64 -7.31 9.27 -10.16
N TYR A 65 -6.64 9.43 -9.02
CA TYR A 65 -7.20 9.21 -7.69
C TYR A 65 -7.78 10.48 -7.07
N ASP A 66 -7.12 11.61 -7.30
CA ASP A 66 -7.40 12.86 -6.59
C ASP A 66 -8.44 13.73 -7.28
N HIS A 67 -8.66 13.53 -8.59
CA HIS A 67 -9.53 14.38 -9.40
C HIS A 67 -10.58 13.59 -10.16
N GLU A 68 -11.73 14.22 -10.34
CA GLU A 68 -12.78 13.81 -11.28
C GLU A 68 -12.60 14.56 -12.63
N LEU A 69 -13.65 14.56 -13.49
CA LEU A 69 -13.65 15.34 -14.72
C LEU A 69 -13.60 16.84 -14.41
N GLY A 70 -12.89 17.61 -15.23
CA GLY A 70 -12.70 19.06 -15.06
C GLY A 70 -11.31 19.42 -14.57
N GLU A 71 -11.19 20.49 -13.79
CA GLU A 71 -9.89 21.00 -13.33
C GLU A 71 -9.11 19.99 -12.52
N ALA A 72 -7.85 19.78 -12.93
CA ALA A 72 -6.94 18.83 -12.31
C ALA A 72 -5.50 19.31 -12.41
N GLY A 73 -4.63 18.71 -11.58
CA GLY A 73 -3.21 18.98 -11.62
C GLY A 73 -2.43 18.00 -10.77
N TYR A 74 -1.12 18.03 -10.94
CA TYR A 74 -0.22 17.21 -10.14
C TYR A 74 1.11 17.92 -9.93
N ARG A 75 1.82 17.53 -8.88
CA ARG A 75 3.15 18.06 -8.56
C ARG A 75 4.21 17.21 -9.25
N SER A 76 4.90 17.79 -10.23
CA SER A 76 6.05 17.18 -10.90
C SER A 76 7.37 17.67 -10.26
N PRO A 77 8.50 16.99 -10.50
CA PRO A 77 9.81 17.50 -10.06
C PRO A 77 10.14 18.92 -10.59
N SER A 78 9.57 19.30 -11.73
CA SER A 78 9.75 20.63 -12.36
C SER A 78 8.74 21.66 -11.87
N GLY A 79 7.82 21.32 -10.97
CA GLY A 79 6.80 22.23 -10.45
C GLY A 79 5.37 21.69 -10.59
N GLU A 80 4.41 22.54 -10.27
CA GLU A 80 2.99 22.21 -10.36
C GLU A 80 2.50 22.28 -11.81
N ILE A 81 1.88 21.22 -12.30
CA ILE A 81 1.26 21.15 -13.62
C ILE A 81 -0.25 21.18 -13.45
N LYS A 82 -0.90 22.15 -14.11
CA LYS A 82 -2.36 22.34 -14.06
C LYS A 82 -2.98 22.14 -15.43
N GLY A 83 -4.21 21.65 -15.45
CA GLY A 83 -4.94 21.38 -16.68
C GLY A 83 -6.37 20.93 -16.41
N GLU A 84 -6.90 20.15 -17.33
CA GLU A 84 -8.25 19.63 -17.27
C GLU A 84 -8.28 18.16 -17.69
N ILE A 85 -9.04 17.34 -16.97
CA ILE A 85 -9.35 15.96 -17.33
C ILE A 85 -10.66 15.96 -18.11
N SER A 86 -10.61 15.58 -19.37
CA SER A 86 -11.79 15.47 -20.24
C SER A 86 -12.39 14.08 -20.29
N LEU A 87 -11.64 13.04 -19.89
CA LEU A 87 -12.08 11.66 -19.85
C LEU A 87 -11.39 10.91 -18.71
N LYS A 88 -12.14 10.08 -18.01
CA LYS A 88 -11.62 9.17 -16.98
C LYS A 88 -12.27 7.81 -17.17
N ARG A 89 -11.44 6.77 -17.34
CA ARG A 89 -11.89 5.39 -17.53
C ARG A 89 -11.15 4.44 -16.61
N GLN A 90 -11.88 3.46 -16.12
CA GLN A 90 -11.35 2.34 -15.38
C GLN A 90 -11.56 1.05 -16.17
N TYR A 91 -10.55 0.19 -16.16
CA TYR A 91 -10.54 -1.06 -16.90
C TYR A 91 -10.29 -2.24 -15.97
N ARG A 92 -10.91 -3.36 -16.29
CA ARG A 92 -10.54 -4.66 -15.78
C ARG A 92 -10.05 -5.52 -16.91
N ILE A 93 -8.75 -5.84 -16.86
CA ILE A 93 -8.05 -6.64 -17.87
C ILE A 93 -7.45 -7.84 -17.16
N ARG A 94 -7.69 -9.04 -17.68
CA ARG A 94 -7.12 -10.30 -17.19
C ARG A 94 -6.57 -11.11 -18.36
N GLY A 95 -5.34 -11.63 -18.20
CA GLY A 95 -4.68 -12.42 -19.25
C GLY A 95 -4.65 -11.71 -20.60
N GLY A 96 -4.50 -10.38 -20.61
CA GLY A 96 -4.50 -9.56 -21.82
C GLY A 96 -5.88 -9.34 -22.45
N LYS A 97 -6.96 -9.81 -21.82
CA LYS A 97 -8.33 -9.61 -22.31
C LYS A 97 -9.09 -8.63 -21.43
N MET A 98 -9.75 -7.65 -22.05
CA MET A 98 -10.60 -6.70 -21.35
C MET A 98 -11.92 -7.39 -20.96
N GLU A 99 -12.19 -7.47 -19.66
CA GLU A 99 -13.44 -8.00 -19.10
C GLU A 99 -14.54 -6.93 -19.09
N PHE A 100 -14.21 -5.74 -18.62
CA PHE A 100 -15.10 -4.58 -18.68
C PHE A 100 -14.31 -3.24 -18.64
N MET A 101 -15.00 -2.18 -19.03
CA MET A 101 -14.56 -0.80 -18.95
C MET A 101 -15.71 0.06 -18.41
N ILE A 102 -15.37 0.98 -17.53
CA ILE A 102 -16.30 1.95 -16.96
C ILE A 102 -15.77 3.34 -17.24
N GLU A 103 -16.62 4.21 -17.77
CA GLU A 103 -16.34 5.63 -17.98
C GLU A 103 -16.99 6.41 -16.84
N SER A 104 -16.17 7.15 -16.08
CA SER A 104 -16.64 7.89 -14.91
C SER A 104 -17.39 9.13 -15.31
N ALA A 105 -18.71 9.11 -15.08
CA ALA A 105 -19.52 10.29 -14.92
C ALA A 105 -20.14 10.26 -13.52
N LEU A 106 -19.46 10.81 -12.54
CA LEU A 106 -19.92 11.13 -11.16
C LEU A 106 -20.40 10.03 -10.18
N THR A 107 -20.64 8.77 -10.58
CA THR A 107 -21.30 7.81 -9.65
C THR A 107 -20.68 6.40 -9.61
N VAL A 108 -19.53 6.17 -10.20
CA VAL A 108 -19.06 4.81 -10.55
C VAL A 108 -18.22 4.13 -9.47
N HIS A 109 -17.75 4.84 -8.46
CA HIS A 109 -16.90 4.24 -7.42
C HIS A 109 -17.60 3.13 -6.63
N ASP A 110 -18.90 3.27 -6.35
CA ASP A 110 -19.65 2.30 -5.55
C ASP A 110 -19.94 1.00 -6.31
N ASP A 111 -20.25 1.07 -7.60
CA ASP A 111 -20.58 -0.12 -8.41
C ASP A 111 -19.35 -0.99 -8.69
N ILE A 112 -18.18 -0.37 -8.89
CA ILE A 112 -16.92 -1.10 -9.06
C ILE A 112 -16.50 -1.70 -7.73
N LEU A 113 -16.57 -0.94 -6.66
CA LEU A 113 -16.25 -1.41 -5.32
C LEU A 113 -17.17 -2.57 -4.93
N GLN A 114 -18.46 -2.52 -5.22
CA GLN A 114 -19.39 -3.64 -5.00
C GLN A 114 -19.04 -4.87 -5.83
N LYS A 115 -18.70 -4.72 -7.12
CA LYS A 115 -18.27 -5.85 -7.96
C LYS A 115 -16.95 -6.45 -7.50
N GLU A 116 -15.97 -5.61 -7.08
CA GLU A 116 -14.70 -6.08 -6.55
C GLU A 116 -14.87 -6.74 -5.17
N LEU A 117 -15.72 -6.22 -4.31
CA LEU A 117 -16.04 -6.82 -3.00
C LEU A 117 -16.77 -8.16 -3.12
N SER A 118 -17.46 -8.41 -4.21
CA SER A 118 -18.15 -9.70 -4.49
C SER A 118 -17.24 -10.76 -5.11
N SER A 119 -16.01 -10.42 -5.52
CA SER A 119 -15.04 -11.37 -6.09
C SER A 119 -14.29 -12.16 -5.02
N ASN A 120 -13.64 -13.28 -5.39
CA ASN A 120 -12.87 -14.12 -4.47
C ASN A 120 -11.68 -13.38 -3.84
N ALA A 121 -11.25 -13.79 -2.63
CA ALA A 121 -10.26 -13.09 -1.82
C ALA A 121 -8.91 -12.86 -2.52
N ASP A 122 -8.43 -13.82 -3.31
CA ASP A 122 -7.17 -13.70 -4.07
C ASP A 122 -7.25 -12.68 -5.21
N ASP A 123 -8.44 -12.47 -5.77
CA ASP A 123 -8.70 -11.47 -6.81
C ASP A 123 -8.87 -10.05 -6.24
N LYS A 124 -9.31 -9.94 -4.98
CA LYS A 124 -9.55 -8.65 -4.32
C LYS A 124 -8.30 -7.79 -4.20
N MET A 125 -7.15 -8.42 -3.92
CA MET A 125 -5.89 -7.70 -3.74
C MET A 125 -5.30 -7.15 -5.04
N LYS A 126 -5.46 -7.89 -6.15
CA LYS A 126 -4.90 -7.50 -7.47
C LYS A 126 -5.53 -6.23 -8.04
N ASN A 127 -6.73 -5.90 -7.60
CA ASN A 127 -7.49 -4.76 -8.11
C ASN A 127 -7.58 -3.57 -7.13
N ILE A 128 -7.02 -3.69 -5.90
CA ILE A 128 -7.11 -2.63 -4.89
C ILE A 128 -6.48 -1.32 -5.40
N VAL A 129 -5.40 -1.39 -6.18
CA VAL A 129 -4.77 -0.19 -6.77
C VAL A 129 -5.74 0.62 -7.62
N ALA A 130 -6.66 -0.05 -8.33
CA ALA A 130 -7.66 0.61 -9.17
C ALA A 130 -8.81 1.23 -8.36
N THR A 131 -8.98 0.84 -7.09
CA THR A 131 -10.09 1.24 -6.21
C THR A 131 -9.65 2.07 -5.01
N ILE A 132 -8.41 2.56 -4.99
CA ILE A 132 -7.92 3.49 -3.97
C ILE A 132 -8.77 4.75 -4.01
N GLN A 133 -9.41 5.07 -2.89
CA GLN A 133 -10.18 6.30 -2.73
C GLN A 133 -9.26 7.51 -2.55
N ARG A 134 -9.78 8.69 -2.80
CA ARG A 134 -9.03 9.95 -2.71
C ARG A 134 -8.35 10.15 -1.36
N GLU A 135 -9.08 9.93 -0.27
CA GLU A 135 -8.57 10.06 1.10
C GLU A 135 -7.45 9.05 1.38
N GLN A 136 -7.59 7.83 0.88
CA GLN A 136 -6.56 6.80 0.99
C GLN A 136 -5.31 7.19 0.19
N ASN A 137 -5.47 7.72 -1.03
CA ASN A 137 -4.36 8.18 -1.87
C ASN A 137 -3.57 9.30 -1.20
N GLN A 138 -4.25 10.24 -0.54
CA GLN A 138 -3.61 11.31 0.23
C GLN A 138 -2.76 10.77 1.38
N ILE A 139 -3.24 9.74 2.10
CA ILE A 139 -2.47 9.08 3.17
C ILE A 139 -1.26 8.33 2.59
N ILE A 140 -1.44 7.60 1.50
CA ILE A 140 -0.39 6.82 0.83
C ILE A 140 0.75 7.72 0.37
N ARG A 141 0.44 8.88 -0.20
CA ARG A 141 1.41 9.81 -0.82
C ARG A 141 1.96 10.88 0.11
N ASN A 142 1.54 10.91 1.36
CA ASN A 142 2.05 11.91 2.30
C ASN A 142 3.50 11.58 2.73
N GLU A 143 4.45 12.39 2.30
CA GLU A 143 5.89 12.21 2.56
C GLU A 143 6.36 12.89 3.86
N ASP A 144 5.61 13.85 4.36
CA ASP A 144 6.03 14.71 5.49
C ASP A 144 5.82 14.07 6.87
N ILE A 145 5.04 13.01 6.96
CA ILE A 145 4.64 12.40 8.24
C ILE A 145 5.69 11.37 8.68
N ARG A 146 6.36 11.62 9.81
CA ARG A 146 7.29 10.68 10.47
C ARG A 146 6.57 9.51 11.16
N THR A 147 5.43 9.78 11.80
CA THR A 147 4.64 8.78 12.52
C THR A 147 3.21 8.87 12.05
N LEU A 148 2.70 7.79 11.46
CA LEU A 148 1.33 7.69 10.96
C LEU A 148 0.57 6.63 11.74
N ILE A 149 -0.55 7.02 12.35
CA ILE A 149 -1.50 6.11 12.98
C ILE A 149 -2.72 6.00 12.09
N ILE A 150 -3.00 4.80 11.57
CA ILE A 150 -4.17 4.54 10.73
C ILE A 150 -5.24 3.86 11.58
N GLN A 151 -6.33 4.56 11.84
CA GLN A 151 -7.47 4.10 12.62
C GLN A 151 -8.69 3.88 11.74
N GLY A 152 -9.51 2.91 12.06
CA GLY A 152 -10.77 2.61 11.35
C GLY A 152 -11.34 1.26 11.76
N VAL A 153 -12.58 1.01 11.34
CA VAL A 153 -13.28 -0.26 11.62
C VAL A 153 -12.61 -1.46 10.94
N ALA A 154 -12.94 -2.67 11.36
CA ALA A 154 -12.48 -3.88 10.70
C ALA A 154 -12.92 -3.88 9.22
N GLY A 155 -12.02 -4.24 8.30
CA GLY A 155 -12.31 -4.24 6.86
C GLY A 155 -12.17 -2.88 6.15
N SER A 156 -11.84 -1.77 6.83
CA SER A 156 -11.68 -0.43 6.22
C SER A 156 -10.39 -0.27 5.37
N GLY A 157 -9.63 -1.33 5.14
CA GLY A 157 -8.45 -1.26 4.29
C GLY A 157 -7.18 -0.72 4.95
N LYS A 158 -7.10 -0.59 6.29
CA LYS A 158 -5.93 -0.05 7.01
C LYS A 158 -4.60 -0.69 6.61
N THR A 159 -4.57 -2.02 6.58
CA THR A 159 -3.39 -2.79 6.17
C THR A 159 -3.06 -2.54 4.70
N SER A 160 -4.08 -2.50 3.85
CA SER A 160 -3.90 -2.19 2.43
C SER A 160 -3.27 -0.81 2.24
N ILE A 161 -3.77 0.23 2.93
CA ILE A 161 -3.20 1.58 2.89
C ILE A 161 -1.71 1.55 3.33
N ALA A 162 -1.39 0.85 4.42
CA ALA A 162 -0.02 0.75 4.91
C ALA A 162 0.92 0.09 3.87
N LEU A 163 0.49 -1.00 3.23
CA LEU A 163 1.27 -1.69 2.22
C LEU A 163 1.44 -0.87 0.93
N HIS A 164 0.38 -0.18 0.48
CA HIS A 164 0.46 0.74 -0.66
C HIS A 164 1.38 1.92 -0.36
N ARG A 165 1.37 2.43 0.90
CA ARG A 165 2.30 3.46 1.33
C ARG A 165 3.74 2.97 1.29
N ILE A 166 4.03 1.75 1.77
CA ILE A 166 5.36 1.13 1.65
C ILE A 166 5.78 1.08 0.18
N ALA A 167 4.91 0.55 -0.70
CA ALA A 167 5.20 0.48 -2.13
C ALA A 167 5.44 1.86 -2.75
N TYR A 168 4.68 2.88 -2.35
CA TYR A 168 4.87 4.26 -2.78
C TYR A 168 6.21 4.83 -2.33
N LEU A 169 6.58 4.65 -1.06
CA LEU A 169 7.84 5.14 -0.51
C LEU A 169 9.05 4.47 -1.17
N LEU A 170 9.01 3.15 -1.39
CA LEU A 170 10.05 2.42 -2.12
C LEU A 170 10.20 2.92 -3.57
N TYR A 171 9.11 3.25 -4.23
CA TYR A 171 9.14 3.81 -5.58
C TYR A 171 9.72 5.24 -5.61
N THR A 172 9.25 6.09 -4.70
CA THR A 172 9.60 7.52 -4.66
C THR A 172 11.05 7.73 -4.22
N PHE A 173 11.49 6.98 -3.21
CA PHE A 173 12.82 7.09 -2.60
C PHE A 173 13.77 5.96 -3.01
N ARG A 174 13.56 5.34 -4.15
CA ARG A 174 14.32 4.18 -4.66
C ARG A 174 15.84 4.37 -4.72
N ASP A 175 16.31 5.62 -4.78
CA ASP A 175 17.74 5.95 -4.80
C ASP A 175 18.34 6.02 -3.38
N SER A 176 17.51 6.00 -2.33
CA SER A 176 17.91 6.13 -0.93
C SER A 176 17.35 5.04 0.00
N ILE A 177 16.26 4.39 -0.37
CA ILE A 177 15.59 3.36 0.43
C ILE A 177 15.38 2.11 -0.43
N SER A 178 15.67 0.96 0.14
CA SER A 178 15.44 -0.37 -0.42
C SER A 178 14.47 -1.19 0.44
N SER A 179 14.03 -2.34 -0.05
CA SER A 179 13.21 -3.28 0.73
C SER A 179 13.86 -3.73 2.04
N LYS A 180 15.19 -3.69 2.14
CA LYS A 180 15.97 -4.07 3.33
C LYS A 180 15.94 -3.01 4.45
N ASP A 181 15.59 -1.77 4.10
CA ASP A 181 15.51 -0.65 5.05
C ASP A 181 14.13 -0.54 5.70
N ILE A 182 13.22 -1.44 5.33
CA ILE A 182 11.85 -1.49 5.86
C ILE A 182 11.69 -2.78 6.66
N LEU A 183 11.06 -2.68 7.82
CA LEU A 183 10.71 -3.82 8.65
C LEU A 183 9.21 -3.79 8.96
N ILE A 184 8.53 -4.90 8.71
CA ILE A 184 7.15 -5.09 9.10
C ILE A 184 7.10 -5.94 10.37
N VAL A 185 6.53 -5.38 11.44
CA VAL A 185 6.28 -6.12 12.68
C VAL A 185 4.82 -6.55 12.69
N SER A 186 4.59 -7.85 12.55
CA SER A 186 3.25 -8.43 12.46
C SER A 186 2.83 -9.10 13.77
N PRO A 187 1.51 -9.13 14.08
CA PRO A 187 1.03 -9.74 15.32
C PRO A 187 1.13 -11.28 15.29
N ASN A 188 1.10 -11.90 14.12
CA ASN A 188 1.16 -13.36 13.98
C ASN A 188 1.60 -13.78 12.57
N LYS A 189 1.98 -15.05 12.43
CA LYS A 189 2.51 -15.61 11.18
C LYS A 189 1.50 -15.63 10.03
N VAL A 190 0.22 -15.82 10.28
CA VAL A 190 -0.82 -15.85 9.24
C VAL A 190 -0.95 -14.47 8.58
N PHE A 191 -0.87 -13.42 9.39
CA PHE A 191 -0.87 -12.05 8.91
C PHE A 191 0.40 -11.73 8.12
N SER A 192 1.51 -12.28 8.54
CA SER A 192 2.82 -12.26 7.90
C SER A 192 2.78 -12.82 6.49
N ASP A 193 2.34 -14.05 6.35
CA ASP A 193 2.23 -14.75 5.06
C ASP A 193 1.32 -13.99 4.07
N TYR A 194 0.28 -13.33 4.58
CA TYR A 194 -0.60 -12.48 3.77
C TYR A 194 0.12 -11.23 3.24
N ILE A 195 0.86 -10.52 4.09
CA ILE A 195 1.59 -9.30 3.73
C ILE A 195 2.69 -9.58 2.71
N SER A 196 3.43 -10.67 2.88
CA SER A 196 4.58 -11.02 2.03
C SER A 196 4.19 -11.20 0.55
N ASN A 197 2.93 -11.53 0.27
CA ASN A 197 2.43 -11.70 -1.10
C ASN A 197 1.96 -10.40 -1.75
N VAL A 198 1.60 -9.37 -0.96
CA VAL A 198 0.98 -8.15 -1.48
C VAL A 198 1.98 -7.22 -2.16
N LEU A 199 3.14 -6.97 -1.54
CA LEU A 199 4.14 -6.05 -2.10
C LEU A 199 4.63 -6.47 -3.49
N PRO A 200 4.91 -7.76 -3.79
CA PRO A 200 5.21 -8.20 -5.14
C PRO A 200 4.09 -7.95 -6.16
N GLU A 201 2.83 -7.97 -5.75
CA GLU A 201 1.70 -7.62 -6.61
C GLU A 201 1.64 -6.12 -6.91
N LEU A 202 2.09 -5.27 -5.97
CA LEU A 202 2.20 -3.83 -6.13
C LEU A 202 3.45 -3.39 -6.93
N GLY A 203 4.26 -4.33 -7.37
CA GLY A 203 5.45 -4.07 -8.18
C GLY A 203 6.76 -3.96 -7.40
N GLU A 204 6.75 -4.26 -6.11
CA GLU A 204 7.91 -4.16 -5.23
C GLU A 204 8.52 -5.52 -4.89
N GLU A 205 9.71 -5.50 -4.30
CA GLU A 205 10.34 -6.68 -3.69
C GLU A 205 9.69 -7.00 -2.34
N THR A 206 9.89 -8.22 -1.87
CA THR A 206 9.48 -8.61 -0.52
C THR A 206 10.27 -7.84 0.53
N VAL A 207 9.60 -7.43 1.58
CA VAL A 207 10.16 -6.68 2.71
C VAL A 207 10.38 -7.63 3.89
N PRO A 208 11.46 -7.49 4.66
CA PRO A 208 11.68 -8.25 5.88
C PRO A 208 10.52 -8.11 6.86
N GLU A 209 10.16 -9.22 7.45
CA GLU A 209 9.04 -9.31 8.36
C GLU A 209 9.43 -10.09 9.62
N THR A 210 8.87 -9.69 10.74
CA THR A 210 9.13 -10.30 12.04
C THR A 210 7.92 -10.16 12.96
N SER A 211 7.92 -10.90 14.06
CA SER A 211 6.97 -10.70 15.16
C SER A 211 7.67 -10.09 16.38
N MET A 212 6.87 -9.49 17.29
CA MET A 212 7.41 -9.01 18.56
C MET A 212 8.11 -10.10 19.34
N GLU A 213 7.58 -11.32 19.31
CA GLU A 213 8.19 -12.49 19.97
C GLU A 213 9.56 -12.84 19.37
N GLN A 214 9.70 -12.75 18.04
CA GLN A 214 10.98 -13.00 17.37
C GLN A 214 12.02 -11.92 17.70
N ILE A 215 11.60 -10.65 17.76
CA ILE A 215 12.47 -9.54 18.18
C ILE A 215 12.96 -9.79 19.61
N LEU A 216 12.04 -10.07 20.54
CA LEU A 216 12.38 -10.32 21.94
C LEU A 216 13.30 -11.55 22.10
N SER A 217 13.03 -12.62 21.38
CA SER A 217 13.88 -13.82 21.38
C SER A 217 15.30 -13.53 20.91
N GLY A 218 15.44 -12.73 19.86
CA GLY A 218 16.75 -12.29 19.35
C GLY A 218 17.50 -11.41 20.34
N VAL A 219 16.84 -10.43 20.94
CA VAL A 219 17.45 -9.51 21.95
C VAL A 219 17.85 -10.28 23.20
N LEU A 220 17.05 -11.25 23.64
CA LEU A 220 17.34 -12.08 24.82
C LEU A 220 18.32 -13.22 24.50
N GLU A 221 18.84 -13.31 23.27
CA GLU A 221 19.80 -14.34 22.81
C GLU A 221 19.34 -15.78 23.13
N HIS A 222 18.03 -16.03 23.20
CA HIS A 222 17.42 -17.30 23.62
C HIS A 222 17.82 -17.79 25.05
N LYS A 223 18.47 -16.93 25.85
CA LYS A 223 18.91 -17.28 27.20
C LYS A 223 17.78 -17.27 28.24
N TYR A 224 16.74 -16.50 27.97
CA TYR A 224 15.65 -16.28 28.92
C TYR A 224 14.35 -16.86 28.38
N LYS A 225 13.59 -17.51 29.27
CA LYS A 225 12.21 -17.93 28.99
C LYS A 225 11.28 -16.76 29.31
N TYR A 226 10.43 -16.41 28.38
CA TYR A 226 9.40 -15.40 28.58
C TYR A 226 8.01 -15.97 28.26
N GLN A 227 6.99 -15.40 28.85
CA GLN A 227 5.61 -15.79 28.62
C GLN A 227 5.14 -15.22 27.27
N THR A 228 4.73 -16.11 26.36
CA THR A 228 4.15 -15.71 25.09
C THR A 228 2.72 -15.18 25.29
N TYR A 229 2.19 -14.42 24.32
CA TYR A 229 0.80 -13.96 24.36
C TYR A 229 -0.19 -15.13 24.48
N PHE A 230 -0.01 -16.19 23.69
CA PHE A 230 -0.86 -17.38 23.76
C PHE A 230 -0.72 -18.11 25.11
N GLY A 231 0.48 -18.18 25.66
CA GLY A 231 0.70 -18.74 26.99
C GLY A 231 -0.04 -17.97 28.09
N LEU A 232 -0.04 -16.63 28.00
CA LEU A 232 -0.78 -15.77 28.91
C LEU A 232 -2.29 -15.96 28.78
N VAL A 233 -2.80 -15.99 27.54
CA VAL A 233 -4.25 -16.19 27.29
C VAL A 233 -4.71 -17.55 27.80
N ASN A 234 -3.95 -18.61 27.55
CA ASN A 234 -4.27 -19.96 28.06
C ASN A 234 -4.27 -19.99 29.60
N GLU A 235 -3.29 -19.38 30.27
CA GLU A 235 -3.26 -19.28 31.72
C GLU A 235 -4.48 -18.53 32.28
N LEU A 236 -4.91 -17.45 31.62
CA LEU A 236 -6.11 -16.70 31.99
C LEU A 236 -7.39 -17.50 31.81
N LEU A 237 -7.48 -18.35 30.80
CA LEU A 237 -8.65 -19.19 30.52
C LEU A 237 -8.72 -20.41 31.43
N GLU A 238 -7.57 -21.08 31.69
CA GLU A 238 -7.52 -22.32 32.46
C GLU A 238 -7.50 -22.06 33.97
N LYS A 239 -6.78 -21.05 34.42
CA LYS A 239 -6.55 -20.74 35.84
C LYS A 239 -6.68 -19.24 36.15
N PRO A 240 -7.85 -18.66 35.99
CA PRO A 240 -8.04 -17.23 36.27
C PRO A 240 -7.82 -16.98 37.77
N SER A 241 -6.97 -16.01 38.09
CA SER A 241 -6.78 -15.53 39.45
C SER A 241 -6.79 -13.99 39.47
N SER A 242 -7.30 -13.43 40.57
CA SER A 242 -7.29 -11.98 40.78
C SER A 242 -5.88 -11.40 40.68
N SER A 243 -4.91 -12.09 41.32
CA SER A 243 -3.50 -11.70 41.28
C SER A 243 -2.88 -11.68 39.87
N LEU A 244 -3.28 -12.59 38.97
CA LEU A 244 -2.83 -12.59 37.57
C LEU A 244 -3.43 -11.40 36.83
N ILE A 245 -4.72 -11.13 37.02
CA ILE A 245 -5.41 -10.00 36.39
C ILE A 245 -4.81 -8.68 36.86
N ASP A 246 -4.61 -8.50 38.17
CA ASP A 246 -4.01 -7.30 38.75
C ASP A 246 -2.58 -7.07 38.23
N ARG A 247 -1.79 -8.12 38.11
CA ARG A 247 -0.43 -8.06 37.55
C ARG A 247 -0.43 -7.62 36.07
N ILE A 248 -1.37 -8.12 35.28
CA ILE A 248 -1.51 -7.72 33.86
C ILE A 248 -1.92 -6.26 33.78
N ALA A 249 -2.93 -5.86 34.55
CA ALA A 249 -3.42 -4.48 34.58
C ALA A 249 -2.32 -3.50 35.02
N TYR A 250 -1.55 -3.86 36.05
CA TYR A 250 -0.43 -3.05 36.50
C TYR A 250 0.65 -2.89 35.42
N LYS A 251 1.09 -4.01 34.77
CA LYS A 251 2.08 -3.97 33.68
C LYS A 251 1.62 -3.20 32.45
N ALA A 252 0.31 -3.08 32.23
CA ALA A 252 -0.27 -2.31 31.15
C ALA A 252 -0.50 -0.82 31.52
N SER A 253 -0.12 -0.40 32.74
CA SER A 253 -0.33 0.95 33.24
C SER A 253 0.85 1.89 32.95
N PHE A 254 0.58 3.18 32.85
CA PHE A 254 1.63 4.20 32.82
C PHE A 254 2.51 4.23 34.08
N GLY A 255 1.95 3.83 35.24
CA GLY A 255 2.69 3.70 36.49
C GLY A 255 3.86 2.70 36.36
N PHE A 256 3.61 1.55 35.76
CA PHE A 256 4.67 0.56 35.51
C PHE A 256 5.77 1.10 34.58
N ILE A 257 5.39 1.79 33.50
CA ILE A 257 6.35 2.40 32.56
C ILE A 257 7.22 3.43 33.31
N SER A 258 6.61 4.30 34.12
CA SER A 258 7.33 5.32 34.90
C SER A 258 8.29 4.71 35.92
N GLU A 259 7.95 3.59 36.55
CA GLU A 259 8.84 2.89 37.46
C GLU A 259 9.98 2.18 36.72
N LEU A 260 9.69 1.60 35.56
CA LEU A 260 10.70 0.98 34.71
C LEU A 260 11.72 2.01 34.21
N ASP A 261 11.27 3.19 33.77
CA ASP A 261 12.16 4.27 33.38
C ASP A 261 13.08 4.73 34.50
N LYS A 262 12.57 4.86 35.72
CA LYS A 262 13.40 5.17 36.89
C LYS A 262 14.44 4.08 37.16
N PHE A 263 14.06 2.82 37.01
CA PHE A 263 14.97 1.68 37.21
C PHE A 263 16.10 1.62 36.16
N ILE A 264 15.79 1.97 34.89
CA ILE A 264 16.79 1.95 33.81
C ILE A 264 17.75 3.13 33.90
N LEU A 265 17.31 4.29 34.44
CA LEU A 265 18.10 5.52 34.52
C LEU A 265 19.00 5.56 35.77
N HIS A 266 18.88 4.61 36.69
CA HIS A 266 19.73 4.39 37.85
C HIS A 266 20.67 3.20 37.65
#